data_aca735c1ea10db22dddd6645dfe26184
#
_entry.id   aca735c1ea10db22dddd6645dfe26184
#
_cell.length_a   1.000
_cell.length_b   1.000
_cell.length_c   1.000
_cell.angle_alpha   90.00
_cell.angle_beta   90.00
_cell.angle_gamma   90.00
#
_symmetry.space_group_name_H-M   'P 1'
#
loop_
_entity.id
_entity.type
_entity.pdbx_description
1 polymer ?
#
loop_
_entity_poly.entity_id
_entity_poly.type
_entity_poly.pdbx_seq_one_letter_code
_entity_poly.pdbx_strand_id
1 'polypeptide(L)'
;MTTSPRARRTIATNLIELVPPALHRGLLRLLQPVRLRIWGLLRREVEGIMVLGFTDDGRILLVRHSYHLADQWLVPGGGRHRGEDALTTARREIVEETGCALEDATCFATVRRSMREGWVNRIDLVTGTVIGLPRADGREIVEVGLFPLDALPPTTSDMTREHIVRWRLWRDTASKG
;
A
#
# COMPACT_ATOMS: atom_id res chain seq x y z
N MET A 1 -45.97 13.71 -1.74
CA MET A 1 -44.90 14.30 -2.60
C MET A 1 -43.64 14.40 -1.77
N THR A 2 -42.76 13.42 -1.83
CA THR A 2 -41.52 13.35 -1.08
C THR A 2 -40.36 13.39 -2.07
N THR A 3 -39.66 14.52 -2.12
CA THR A 3 -38.48 14.75 -2.95
C THR A 3 -37.27 14.10 -2.32
N SER A 4 -36.72 13.10 -2.99
CA SER A 4 -35.42 12.44 -2.68
C SER A 4 -34.25 13.40 -2.87
N PRO A 5 -33.26 13.50 -1.96
CA PRO A 5 -32.07 14.30 -2.18
C PRO A 5 -31.12 13.56 -3.13
N ARG A 6 -30.93 14.08 -4.33
CA ARG A 6 -29.88 13.66 -5.27
C ARG A 6 -28.52 13.88 -4.64
N ALA A 7 -27.77 12.80 -4.44
CA ALA A 7 -26.37 12.80 -4.04
C ALA A 7 -25.55 13.65 -5.04
N ARG A 8 -24.91 14.70 -4.56
CA ARG A 8 -23.88 15.45 -5.31
C ARG A 8 -22.65 14.55 -5.41
N ARG A 9 -22.53 13.81 -6.52
CA ARG A 9 -21.27 13.18 -6.91
C ARG A 9 -20.24 14.28 -7.13
N THR A 10 -19.16 14.21 -6.37
CA THR A 10 -18.07 15.18 -6.43
C THR A 10 -17.36 15.06 -7.80
N ILE A 11 -17.35 16.14 -8.56
CA ILE A 11 -16.80 16.27 -9.93
C ILE A 11 -15.29 15.96 -9.99
N ALA A 12 -14.60 15.93 -8.85
CA ALA A 12 -13.17 15.67 -8.77
C ALA A 12 -12.75 14.23 -9.16
N THR A 13 -13.62 13.24 -9.00
CA THR A 13 -13.30 11.83 -9.29
C THR A 13 -13.21 11.55 -10.80
N ASN A 14 -13.91 12.32 -11.63
CA ASN A 14 -13.98 12.07 -13.08
C ASN A 14 -12.82 12.64 -13.89
N LEU A 15 -12.03 13.60 -13.35
CA LEU A 15 -10.89 14.18 -14.09
C LEU A 15 -9.66 13.27 -14.10
N ILE A 16 -9.47 12.46 -13.06
CA ILE A 16 -8.31 11.55 -12.95
C ILE A 16 -8.48 10.35 -13.90
N GLU A 17 -9.71 9.92 -14.16
CA GLU A 17 -10.00 8.81 -15.09
C GLU A 17 -9.74 9.19 -16.56
N LEU A 18 -9.73 10.48 -16.92
CA LEU A 18 -9.46 10.96 -18.28
C LEU A 18 -7.97 11.06 -18.63
N VAL A 19 -7.06 10.94 -17.65
CA VAL A 19 -5.61 11.04 -17.89
C VAL A 19 -5.07 9.69 -18.36
N PRO A 20 -4.42 9.61 -19.55
CA PRO A 20 -3.81 8.38 -20.02
C PRO A 20 -2.79 7.85 -18.99
N PRO A 21 -2.72 6.52 -18.76
CA PRO A 21 -1.84 5.91 -17.75
C PRO A 21 -0.37 6.31 -17.86
N ALA A 22 0.12 6.52 -19.09
CA ALA A 22 1.49 6.97 -19.33
C ALA A 22 1.76 8.40 -18.83
N LEU A 23 0.80 9.32 -19.01
CA LEU A 23 0.90 10.69 -18.56
C LEU A 23 0.78 10.79 -17.03
N HIS A 24 -0.11 10.01 -16.44
CA HIS A 24 -0.26 9.89 -14.99
C HIS A 24 1.04 9.41 -14.33
N ARG A 25 1.67 8.36 -14.88
CA ARG A 25 2.98 7.85 -14.42
C ARG A 25 4.10 8.87 -14.53
N GLY A 26 4.15 9.62 -15.63
CA GLY A 26 5.12 10.71 -15.83
C GLY A 26 4.96 11.83 -14.81
N LEU A 27 3.73 12.23 -14.54
CA LEU A 27 3.40 13.28 -13.57
C LEU A 27 3.74 12.85 -12.13
N LEU A 28 3.44 11.61 -11.73
CA LEU A 28 3.82 11.07 -10.42
C LEU A 28 5.34 11.07 -10.22
N ARG A 29 6.11 10.64 -11.23
CA ARG A 29 7.59 10.68 -11.18
C ARG A 29 8.12 12.10 -10.99
N LEU A 30 7.52 13.08 -11.65
CA LEU A 30 7.96 14.47 -11.61
C LEU A 30 7.60 15.17 -10.30
N LEU A 31 6.42 14.88 -9.74
CA LEU A 31 5.93 15.53 -8.52
C LEU A 31 6.46 14.91 -7.23
N GLN A 32 6.88 13.63 -7.26
CA GLN A 32 7.39 12.93 -6.09
C GLN A 32 8.53 13.69 -5.37
N PRO A 33 9.61 14.14 -6.03
CA PRO A 33 10.71 14.84 -5.34
C PRO A 33 10.27 16.17 -4.73
N VAL A 34 9.35 16.88 -5.37
CA VAL A 34 8.80 18.14 -4.87
C VAL A 34 8.00 17.90 -3.59
N ARG A 35 7.14 16.89 -3.59
CA ARG A 35 6.34 16.50 -2.42
C ARG A 35 7.23 16.11 -1.23
N LEU A 36 8.28 15.32 -1.47
CA LEU A 36 9.23 14.92 -0.43
C LEU A 36 9.97 16.11 0.18
N ARG A 37 10.39 17.10 -0.65
CA ARG A 37 11.04 18.31 -0.16
C ARG A 37 10.09 19.18 0.68
N ILE A 38 8.84 19.32 0.27
CA ILE A 38 7.82 20.07 1.04
C ILE A 38 7.60 19.41 2.39
N TRP A 39 7.50 18.08 2.46
CA TRP A 39 7.36 17.36 3.71
C TRP A 39 8.58 17.53 4.64
N GLY A 40 9.80 17.52 4.08
CA GLY A 40 11.02 17.80 4.82
C GLY A 40 11.03 19.20 5.41
N LEU A 41 10.62 20.20 4.63
CA LEU A 41 10.57 21.60 5.06
C LEU A 41 9.55 21.82 6.20
N LEU A 42 8.43 21.09 6.14
CA LEU A 42 7.39 21.17 7.17
C LEU A 42 7.65 20.27 8.39
N ARG A 43 8.75 19.50 8.41
CA ARG A 43 9.11 18.51 9.44
C ARG A 43 7.92 17.63 9.87
N ARG A 44 7.10 17.24 8.90
CA ARG A 44 5.87 16.48 9.16
C ARG A 44 6.15 15.00 9.40
N GLU A 45 5.37 14.42 10.29
CA GLU A 45 5.17 12.98 10.32
C GLU A 45 4.20 12.61 9.19
N VAL A 46 4.62 11.69 8.32
CA VAL A 46 3.78 11.15 7.25
C VAL A 46 3.37 9.75 7.67
N GLU A 47 2.07 9.53 7.70
CA GLU A 47 1.50 8.25 8.08
C GLU A 47 1.16 7.43 6.84
N GLY A 48 1.52 6.16 6.86
CA GLY A 48 1.23 5.20 5.82
C GLY A 48 1.04 3.80 6.38
N ILE A 49 0.67 2.88 5.52
CA ILE A 49 0.57 1.45 5.84
C ILE A 49 1.34 0.62 4.83
N MET A 50 1.73 -0.58 5.23
CA MET A 50 2.15 -1.66 4.38
C MET A 50 1.41 -2.93 4.77
N VAL A 51 0.97 -3.72 3.78
CA VAL A 51 0.13 -4.88 4.01
C VAL A 51 0.86 -6.16 3.63
N LEU A 52 1.09 -7.03 4.63
CA LEU A 52 1.49 -8.41 4.41
C LEU A 52 0.23 -9.25 4.29
N GLY A 53 -0.34 -9.27 3.10
CA GLY A 53 -1.54 -10.02 2.77
C GLY A 53 -1.19 -11.43 2.31
N PHE A 54 -1.88 -12.42 2.86
CA PHE A 54 -1.66 -13.83 2.53
C PHE A 54 -2.92 -14.47 1.99
N THR A 55 -2.77 -15.38 1.05
CA THR A 55 -3.84 -16.28 0.63
C THR A 55 -4.00 -17.42 1.62
N ASP A 56 -5.13 -18.16 1.59
CA ASP A 56 -5.39 -19.30 2.45
C ASP A 56 -4.33 -20.41 2.33
N ASP A 57 -3.70 -20.54 1.16
CA ASP A 57 -2.59 -21.47 0.92
C ASP A 57 -1.21 -20.89 1.32
N GLY A 58 -1.17 -19.75 2.00
CA GLY A 58 0.02 -19.14 2.60
C GLY A 58 0.94 -18.37 1.66
N ARG A 59 0.51 -18.08 0.42
CA ARG A 59 1.28 -17.22 -0.50
C ARG A 59 1.09 -15.76 -0.15
N ILE A 60 2.19 -14.99 -0.21
CA ILE A 60 2.19 -13.55 0.01
C ILE A 60 1.88 -12.79 -1.28
N LEU A 61 1.05 -11.76 -1.16
CA LEU A 61 0.74 -10.81 -2.23
C LEU A 61 1.84 -9.76 -2.33
N LEU A 62 2.45 -9.63 -3.51
CA LEU A 62 3.44 -8.60 -3.82
C LEU A 62 3.04 -7.83 -5.07
N VAL A 63 3.49 -6.58 -5.15
CA VAL A 63 3.23 -5.66 -6.26
C VAL A 63 4.53 -5.07 -6.81
N ARG A 64 4.52 -4.63 -8.08
CA ARG A 64 5.57 -3.81 -8.69
C ARG A 64 5.00 -2.47 -9.14
N HIS A 65 5.62 -1.39 -8.67
CA HIS A 65 5.20 -0.04 -9.02
C HIS A 65 5.77 0.41 -10.37
N SER A 66 5.05 1.29 -11.05
CA SER A 66 5.48 1.89 -12.32
C SER A 66 6.55 2.98 -12.17
N TYR A 67 6.71 3.57 -10.99
CA TYR A 67 7.50 4.78 -10.77
C TYR A 67 8.44 4.75 -9.56
N HIS A 68 8.21 3.86 -8.60
CA HIS A 68 9.02 3.74 -7.40
C HIS A 68 9.56 2.33 -7.26
N LEU A 69 10.91 2.18 -7.20
CA LEU A 69 11.56 0.87 -7.15
C LEU A 69 10.98 -0.10 -8.21
N ALA A 70 10.81 0.39 -9.44
CA ALA A 70 10.06 -0.28 -10.51
C ALA A 70 10.51 -1.72 -10.81
N ASP A 71 11.76 -2.05 -10.50
CA ASP A 71 12.32 -3.39 -10.72
C ASP A 71 12.18 -4.31 -9.49
N GLN A 72 11.56 -3.81 -8.40
CA GLN A 72 11.45 -4.56 -7.15
C GLN A 72 10.02 -4.96 -6.83
N TRP A 73 9.89 -6.15 -6.25
CA TRP A 73 8.65 -6.60 -5.63
C TRP A 73 8.54 -6.04 -4.21
N LEU A 74 7.42 -5.43 -3.93
CA LEU A 74 7.09 -4.78 -2.66
C LEU A 74 5.79 -5.35 -2.10
N VAL A 75 5.57 -5.23 -0.80
CA VAL A 75 4.23 -5.41 -0.24
C VAL A 75 3.36 -4.22 -0.64
N PRO A 76 2.06 -4.43 -0.91
CA PRO A 76 1.10 -3.36 -1.18
C PRO A 76 1.05 -2.35 -0.02
N GLY A 77 0.72 -1.10 -0.33
CA GLY A 77 0.56 -0.10 0.70
C GLY A 77 0.60 1.33 0.20
N GLY A 78 0.15 2.24 1.04
CA GLY A 78 0.06 3.64 0.68
C GLY A 78 -0.13 4.58 1.86
N GLY A 79 -0.47 5.82 1.53
CA GLY A 79 -0.65 6.89 2.49
C GLY A 79 -2.02 6.87 3.14
N ARG A 80 -2.08 7.22 4.43
CA ARG A 80 -3.33 7.43 5.13
C ARG A 80 -4.04 8.69 4.66
N HIS A 81 -5.32 8.60 4.42
CA HIS A 81 -6.18 9.77 4.27
C HIS A 81 -6.57 10.33 5.63
N ARG A 82 -6.95 11.61 5.64
CA ARG A 82 -7.36 12.28 6.88
C ARG A 82 -8.60 11.60 7.48
N GLY A 83 -8.46 11.11 8.71
CA GLY A 83 -9.53 10.44 9.44
C GLY A 83 -9.63 8.93 9.20
N GLU A 84 -8.79 8.33 8.34
CA GLU A 84 -8.68 6.88 8.22
C GLU A 84 -7.85 6.28 9.35
N ASP A 85 -8.22 5.11 9.82
CA ASP A 85 -7.35 4.25 10.62
C ASP A 85 -6.48 3.34 9.73
N ALA A 86 -5.53 2.63 10.34
CA ALA A 86 -4.60 1.76 9.61
C ALA A 86 -5.32 0.63 8.86
N LEU A 87 -6.36 0.02 9.45
CA LEU A 87 -7.06 -1.12 8.87
C LEU A 87 -7.97 -0.70 7.72
N THR A 88 -8.63 0.46 7.84
CA THR A 88 -9.42 1.06 6.76
C THR A 88 -8.52 1.40 5.57
N THR A 89 -7.38 2.04 5.83
CA THR A 89 -6.39 2.35 4.78
C THR A 89 -5.88 1.08 4.12
N ALA A 90 -5.54 0.03 4.90
CA ALA A 90 -5.05 -1.23 4.35
C ALA A 90 -6.04 -1.92 3.42
N ARG A 91 -7.32 -1.96 3.80
CA ARG A 91 -8.38 -2.52 2.94
C ARG A 91 -8.56 -1.71 1.65
N ARG A 92 -8.53 -0.39 1.73
CA ARG A 92 -8.61 0.49 0.56
C ARG A 92 -7.45 0.27 -0.40
N GLU A 93 -6.21 0.28 0.09
CA GLU A 93 -5.01 0.11 -0.74
C GLU A 93 -4.98 -1.26 -1.43
N ILE A 94 -5.35 -2.34 -0.72
CA ILE A 94 -5.44 -3.68 -1.34
C ILE A 94 -6.46 -3.69 -2.49
N VAL A 95 -7.62 -3.07 -2.31
CA VAL A 95 -8.63 -2.97 -3.38
C VAL A 95 -8.12 -2.12 -4.55
N GLU A 96 -7.54 -0.95 -4.28
CA GLU A 96 -7.08 -0.01 -5.31
C GLU A 96 -5.90 -0.56 -6.12
N GLU A 97 -4.91 -1.18 -5.46
CA GLU A 97 -3.69 -1.66 -6.11
C GLU A 97 -3.84 -3.03 -6.77
N THR A 98 -4.72 -3.89 -6.23
CA THR A 98 -4.74 -5.32 -6.62
C THR A 98 -6.11 -5.85 -6.99
N GLY A 99 -7.18 -5.09 -6.74
CA GLY A 99 -8.57 -5.54 -6.97
C GLY A 99 -9.05 -6.63 -6.02
N CYS A 100 -8.24 -7.03 -5.02
CA CYS A 100 -8.59 -8.02 -3.99
C CYS A 100 -9.28 -7.37 -2.79
N ALA A 101 -9.94 -8.17 -1.95
CA ALA A 101 -10.36 -7.78 -0.61
C ALA A 101 -9.31 -8.21 0.44
N LEU A 102 -9.31 -7.54 1.60
CA LEU A 102 -8.49 -7.90 2.76
C LEU A 102 -9.40 -8.21 3.94
N GLU A 103 -9.42 -9.47 4.36
CA GLU A 103 -10.17 -9.96 5.52
C GLU A 103 -9.23 -10.21 6.72
N ASP A 104 -9.78 -10.30 7.92
CA ASP A 104 -9.07 -10.54 9.19
C ASP A 104 -7.85 -9.64 9.40
N ALA A 105 -7.97 -8.39 8.93
CA ALA A 105 -6.88 -7.43 8.98
C ALA A 105 -6.50 -7.07 10.42
N THR A 106 -5.20 -7.17 10.75
CA THR A 106 -4.64 -6.85 12.05
C THR A 106 -3.36 -6.04 11.90
N CYS A 107 -3.23 -4.94 12.65
CA CYS A 107 -1.97 -4.20 12.74
C CYS A 107 -1.03 -4.91 13.72
N PHE A 108 0.10 -5.40 13.24
CA PHE A 108 1.03 -6.20 14.05
C PHE A 108 2.29 -5.45 14.49
N ALA A 109 2.60 -4.33 13.86
CA ALA A 109 3.73 -3.47 14.24
C ALA A 109 3.58 -2.06 13.67
N THR A 110 4.31 -1.12 14.26
CA THR A 110 4.52 0.24 13.72
C THR A 110 6.02 0.49 13.58
N VAL A 111 6.44 0.94 12.41
CA VAL A 111 7.84 1.32 12.13
C VAL A 111 7.92 2.83 11.93
N ARG A 112 8.90 3.47 12.56
CA ARG A 112 9.20 4.90 12.36
C ARG A 112 10.59 5.02 11.74
N ARG A 113 10.68 5.74 10.64
CA ARG A 113 11.94 5.97 9.93
C ARG A 113 12.12 7.47 9.70
N SER A 114 13.21 8.02 10.24
CA SER A 114 13.63 9.38 9.91
C SER A 114 14.17 9.41 8.47
N MET A 115 13.65 10.32 7.68
CA MET A 115 14.04 10.50 6.29
C MET A 115 15.15 11.57 6.19
N ARG A 116 15.98 11.47 5.15
CA ARG A 116 17.11 12.39 4.92
C ARG A 116 16.67 13.86 4.80
N GLU A 117 15.44 14.07 4.32
CA GLU A 117 14.81 15.39 4.14
C GLU A 117 14.25 15.96 5.46
N GLY A 118 14.43 15.28 6.60
CA GLY A 118 14.06 15.77 7.94
C GLY A 118 12.61 15.50 8.36
N TRP A 119 11.84 14.73 7.59
CA TRP A 119 10.51 14.24 7.99
C TRP A 119 10.57 12.82 8.55
N VAL A 120 9.54 12.41 9.27
CA VAL A 120 9.41 11.05 9.81
C VAL A 120 8.35 10.29 9.03
N ASN A 121 8.70 9.12 8.54
CA ASN A 121 7.73 8.18 7.99
C ASN A 121 7.31 7.20 9.09
N ARG A 122 6.02 7.23 9.45
CA ARG A 122 5.38 6.28 10.36
C ARG A 122 4.57 5.30 9.53
N ILE A 123 4.96 4.04 9.55
CA ILE A 123 4.34 2.98 8.76
C ILE A 123 3.73 1.96 9.71
N ASP A 124 2.42 1.78 9.64
CA ASP A 124 1.74 0.70 10.33
C ASP A 124 1.77 -0.55 9.44
N LEU A 125 2.28 -1.65 9.98
CA LEU A 125 2.38 -2.93 9.30
C LEU A 125 1.12 -3.75 9.61
N VAL A 126 0.35 -4.01 8.57
CA VAL A 126 -0.92 -4.75 8.65
C VAL A 126 -0.74 -6.12 8.02
N THR A 127 -1.35 -7.15 8.60
CA THR A 127 -1.48 -8.48 8.00
C THR A 127 -2.95 -8.86 7.87
N GLY A 128 -3.28 -9.78 6.96
CA GLY A 128 -4.64 -10.26 6.77
C GLY A 128 -4.72 -11.27 5.63
N THR A 129 -5.91 -11.81 5.40
CA THR A 129 -6.22 -12.77 4.34
C THR A 129 -6.65 -12.04 3.07
N VAL A 130 -5.99 -12.34 1.95
CA VAL A 130 -6.31 -11.77 0.63
C VAL A 130 -7.34 -12.63 -0.07
N ILE A 131 -8.46 -12.03 -0.43
CA ILE A 131 -9.57 -12.71 -1.10
C ILE A 131 -9.73 -12.16 -2.53
N GLY A 132 -9.80 -13.07 -3.49
CA GLY A 132 -9.99 -12.74 -4.90
C GLY A 132 -8.78 -13.05 -5.77
N LEU A 133 -8.89 -12.74 -7.06
CA LEU A 133 -7.82 -12.91 -8.03
C LEU A 133 -7.12 -11.55 -8.24
N PRO A 134 -5.83 -11.42 -7.88
CA PRO A 134 -5.14 -10.15 -7.97
C PRO A 134 -4.96 -9.71 -9.42
N ARG A 135 -5.19 -8.41 -9.64
CA ARG A 135 -5.02 -7.73 -10.94
C ARG A 135 -4.36 -6.38 -10.70
N ALA A 136 -3.31 -6.09 -11.45
CA ALA A 136 -2.70 -4.76 -11.44
C ALA A 136 -3.69 -3.70 -11.96
N ASP A 137 -3.70 -2.51 -11.35
CA ASP A 137 -4.53 -1.38 -11.80
C ASP A 137 -4.04 -0.79 -13.14
N GLY A 138 -2.80 -1.12 -13.56
CA GLY A 138 -2.16 -0.64 -14.78
C GLY A 138 -1.74 0.83 -14.75
N ARG A 139 -1.94 1.54 -13.64
CA ARG A 139 -1.57 2.95 -13.45
C ARG A 139 -0.36 3.09 -12.53
N GLU A 140 -0.55 2.78 -11.25
CA GLU A 140 0.52 2.81 -10.24
C GLU A 140 1.19 1.44 -10.14
N ILE A 141 0.42 0.37 -10.22
CA ILE A 141 0.89 -1.01 -10.19
C ILE A 141 0.93 -1.58 -11.61
N VAL A 142 2.09 -2.09 -12.00
CA VAL A 142 2.31 -2.70 -13.32
C VAL A 142 2.21 -4.22 -13.26
N GLU A 143 2.47 -4.81 -12.10
CA GLU A 143 2.46 -6.26 -11.92
C GLU A 143 2.07 -6.61 -10.48
N VAL A 144 1.29 -7.68 -10.35
CA VAL A 144 0.87 -8.25 -9.06
C VAL A 144 1.14 -9.75 -9.11
N GLY A 145 1.64 -10.31 -8.01
CA GLY A 145 1.93 -11.75 -7.91
C GLY A 145 1.69 -12.32 -6.52
N LEU A 146 1.43 -13.63 -6.48
CA LEU A 146 1.30 -14.42 -5.27
C LEU A 146 2.48 -15.38 -5.17
N PHE A 147 3.29 -15.29 -4.12
CA PHE A 147 4.55 -16.03 -4.00
C PHE A 147 4.62 -16.82 -2.69
N PRO A 148 5.11 -18.07 -2.72
CA PRO A 148 5.47 -18.78 -1.51
C PRO A 148 6.56 -18.02 -0.74
N LEU A 149 6.50 -18.04 0.60
CA LEU A 149 7.48 -17.32 1.44
C LEU A 149 8.93 -17.87 1.36
N ASP A 150 9.09 -19.09 0.88
CA ASP A 150 10.37 -19.75 0.65
C ASP A 150 10.87 -19.60 -0.78
N ALA A 151 10.03 -19.07 -1.68
CA ALA A 151 10.34 -18.86 -3.10
C ALA A 151 9.99 -17.43 -3.56
N LEU A 152 10.40 -16.43 -2.78
CA LEU A 152 10.22 -15.02 -3.14
C LEU A 152 11.08 -14.66 -4.36
N PRO A 153 10.58 -13.80 -5.26
CA PRO A 153 11.36 -13.30 -6.39
C PRO A 153 12.71 -12.75 -5.95
N PRO A 154 13.78 -12.96 -6.73
CA PRO A 154 15.12 -12.43 -6.40
C PRO A 154 15.12 -10.91 -6.19
N THR A 155 14.29 -10.19 -6.95
CA THR A 155 14.13 -8.73 -6.88
C THR A 155 13.16 -8.26 -5.80
N THR A 156 12.76 -9.12 -4.84
CA THR A 156 12.02 -8.67 -3.66
C THR A 156 12.87 -7.73 -2.83
N SER A 157 12.34 -6.54 -2.50
CA SER A 157 13.07 -5.51 -1.77
C SER A 157 13.51 -5.96 -0.37
N ASP A 158 14.65 -5.44 0.09
CA ASP A 158 15.15 -5.71 1.44
C ASP A 158 14.14 -5.29 2.51
N MET A 159 13.46 -4.18 2.31
CA MET A 159 12.40 -3.70 3.20
C MET A 159 11.25 -4.71 3.30
N THR A 160 10.79 -5.27 2.18
CA THR A 160 9.76 -6.32 2.18
C THR A 160 10.23 -7.56 2.93
N ARG A 161 11.47 -8.00 2.71
CA ARG A 161 12.06 -9.14 3.43
C ARG A 161 12.14 -8.88 4.94
N GLU A 162 12.56 -7.68 5.34
CA GLU A 162 12.59 -7.26 6.75
C GLU A 162 11.20 -7.33 7.39
N HIS A 163 10.16 -6.85 6.69
CA HIS A 163 8.79 -6.89 7.21
C HIS A 163 8.24 -8.32 7.32
N ILE A 164 8.60 -9.21 6.39
CA ILE A 164 8.26 -10.64 6.49
C ILE A 164 8.91 -11.28 7.73
N VAL A 165 10.17 -10.96 8.02
CA VAL A 165 10.85 -11.44 9.25
C VAL A 165 10.13 -10.94 10.51
N ARG A 166 9.77 -9.65 10.56
CA ARG A 166 9.00 -9.07 11.68
C ARG A 166 7.65 -9.75 11.87
N TRP A 167 6.94 -10.03 10.78
CA TRP A 167 5.67 -10.73 10.82
C TRP A 167 5.82 -12.16 11.35
N ARG A 168 6.84 -12.91 10.92
CA ARG A 168 7.12 -14.26 11.44
C ARG A 168 7.34 -14.25 12.96
N LEU A 169 8.16 -13.32 13.44
CA LEU A 169 8.42 -13.19 14.88
C LEU A 169 7.14 -12.86 15.68
N TRP A 170 6.34 -11.93 15.18
CA TRP A 170 5.05 -11.59 15.80
C TRP A 170 4.10 -12.79 15.83
N ARG A 171 3.93 -13.48 14.70
CA ARG A 171 3.08 -14.67 14.61
C ARG A 171 3.50 -15.76 15.58
N ASP A 172 4.80 -16.02 15.69
CA ASP A 172 5.33 -17.07 16.58
C ASP A 172 5.14 -16.72 18.07
N THR A 173 5.07 -15.43 18.41
CA THR A 173 4.72 -14.97 19.77
C THR A 173 3.22 -15.07 20.04
N ALA A 174 2.37 -14.70 19.08
CA ALA A 174 0.93 -14.76 19.19
C ALA A 174 0.38 -16.21 19.29
N SER A 175 1.10 -17.19 18.72
CA SER A 175 0.71 -18.61 18.79
C SER A 175 1.07 -19.30 20.11
N LYS A 176 1.81 -18.62 21.00
CA LYS A 176 2.27 -19.17 22.28
C LYS A 176 1.51 -18.62 23.50
N GLY A 177 0.61 -17.69 23.30
CA GLY A 177 -0.24 -17.08 24.34
C GLY A 177 -1.67 -17.48 24.19
#